data_c051008625bc06db013f5a163d6bb710
#
_entry.id   c051008625bc06db013f5a163d6bb710
#
_cell.length_a   1.000
_cell.length_b   1.000
_cell.length_c   1.000
_cell.angle_alpha   90.00
_cell.angle_beta   90.00
_cell.angle_gamma   90.00
#
_symmetry.space_group_name_H-M   'P 1'
#
loop_
_entity.id
_entity.type
_entity.pdbx_description
1 polymer ?
#
loop_
_entity_poly.entity_id
_entity_poly.type
_entity_poly.pdbx_seq_one_letter_code
_entity_poly.pdbx_strand_id
1 'polypeptide(L)'
;FNDSRRFGYLRIVNATELQKVKEKFGIEPLVKNFTLENFEKILQGRKTNIKAILLNQQLIAGIGNIYADEACFDARVLPGTQVSEVTSGQVLKLHRAVEKVIKKAIEERGTTFNNYRDSEGKRGNFLKFLKVYGRVGLKCKRCSGIIEKTKVAGRGTHFCSKCQK
;
A
#
# COMPACT_ATOMS: atom_id res chain seq x y z
N PHE A 1 -20.44 15.48 0.03
CA PHE A 1 -19.07 15.37 0.56
C PHE A 1 -19.11 15.24 2.07
N ASN A 2 -18.54 14.16 2.60
CA ASN A 2 -18.47 13.88 4.03
C ASN A 2 -17.03 13.51 4.41
N ASP A 3 -16.37 14.32 5.22
CA ASP A 3 -15.05 14.05 5.78
C ASP A 3 -15.03 14.40 7.27
N SER A 4 -15.20 13.39 8.11
CA SER A 4 -15.19 13.53 9.56
C SER A 4 -13.84 14.02 10.12
N ARG A 5 -12.75 13.85 9.36
CA ARG A 5 -11.40 14.31 9.75
C ARG A 5 -11.08 15.73 9.31
N ARG A 6 -11.91 16.34 8.45
CA ARG A 6 -11.80 17.72 7.94
C ARG A 6 -10.50 18.01 7.17
N PHE A 7 -9.91 17.01 6.50
CA PHE A 7 -8.75 17.20 5.62
C PHE A 7 -9.13 17.36 4.14
N GLY A 8 -10.32 16.91 3.77
CA GLY A 8 -10.82 16.98 2.41
C GLY A 8 -11.29 18.38 2.04
N TYR A 9 -11.18 18.70 0.77
CA TYR A 9 -11.67 19.94 0.19
C TYR A 9 -12.18 19.69 -1.24
N LEU A 10 -13.04 20.59 -1.71
CA LEU A 10 -13.47 20.65 -3.10
C LEU A 10 -12.91 21.91 -3.74
N ARG A 11 -12.39 21.76 -4.96
CA ARG A 11 -11.86 22.86 -5.73
C ARG A 11 -12.32 22.77 -7.17
N ILE A 12 -12.88 23.84 -7.71
CA ILE A 12 -13.17 23.99 -9.14
C ILE A 12 -11.89 24.45 -9.82
N VAL A 13 -11.47 23.75 -10.85
CA VAL A 13 -10.23 24.02 -11.59
C VAL A 13 -10.49 23.92 -13.09
N ASN A 14 -9.71 24.65 -13.89
CA ASN A 14 -9.67 24.48 -15.33
C ASN A 14 -8.81 23.25 -15.74
N ALA A 15 -8.80 22.92 -17.03
CA ALA A 15 -8.07 21.76 -17.54
C ALA A 15 -6.55 21.81 -17.25
N THR A 16 -5.94 22.99 -17.36
CA THR A 16 -4.52 23.17 -17.09
C THR A 16 -4.19 22.96 -15.61
N GLU A 17 -5.00 23.49 -14.71
CA GLU A 17 -4.83 23.28 -13.28
C GLU A 17 -5.08 21.81 -12.89
N LEU A 18 -6.06 21.16 -13.51
CA LEU A 18 -6.31 19.72 -13.28
C LEU A 18 -5.08 18.89 -13.70
N GLN A 19 -4.47 19.21 -14.84
CA GLN A 19 -3.26 18.53 -15.29
C GLN A 19 -2.12 18.69 -14.27
N LYS A 20 -1.88 19.91 -13.78
CA LYS A 20 -0.88 20.19 -12.72
C LYS A 20 -1.16 19.43 -11.41
N VAL A 21 -2.43 19.19 -11.09
CA VAL A 21 -2.80 18.36 -9.92
C VAL A 21 -2.45 16.91 -10.17
N LYS A 22 -2.77 16.37 -11.35
CA LYS A 22 -2.46 14.97 -11.73
C LYS A 22 -0.96 14.69 -11.73
N GLU A 23 -0.16 15.62 -12.22
CA GLU A 23 1.31 15.53 -12.28
C GLU A 23 1.99 15.44 -10.90
N LYS A 24 1.27 15.81 -9.83
CA LYS A 24 1.78 15.64 -8.45
C LYS A 24 1.74 14.21 -7.95
N PHE A 25 1.00 13.34 -8.62
CA PHE A 25 0.86 11.94 -8.23
C PHE A 25 1.73 11.05 -9.11
N GLY A 26 2.30 10.04 -8.49
CA GLY A 26 3.05 9.00 -9.17
C GLY A 26 2.14 8.03 -9.92
N ILE A 27 2.73 6.93 -10.37
CA ILE A 27 2.04 5.91 -11.14
C ILE A 27 1.02 5.17 -10.25
N GLU A 28 -0.17 4.96 -10.74
CA GLU A 28 -1.18 4.14 -10.04
C GLU A 28 -0.94 2.66 -10.33
N PRO A 29 -1.05 1.76 -9.31
CA PRO A 29 -1.14 0.33 -9.57
C PRO A 29 -2.33 0.01 -10.50
N LEU A 30 -2.21 -1.03 -11.32
CA LEU A 30 -3.22 -1.51 -12.28
C LEU A 30 -3.39 -0.68 -13.57
N VAL A 31 -2.67 0.43 -13.74
CA VAL A 31 -2.59 1.08 -15.06
C VAL A 31 -1.52 0.42 -15.93
N LYS A 32 -1.66 0.53 -17.25
CA LYS A 32 -0.72 -0.09 -18.22
C LYS A 32 0.75 0.25 -17.96
N ASN A 33 1.02 1.45 -17.42
CA ASN A 33 2.40 1.91 -17.15
C ASN A 33 2.97 1.39 -15.81
N PHE A 34 2.20 0.71 -14.97
CA PHE A 34 2.71 0.07 -13.75
C PHE A 34 3.40 -1.25 -14.12
N THR A 35 4.47 -1.16 -14.90
CA THR A 35 5.28 -2.30 -15.30
C THR A 35 6.38 -2.58 -14.27
N LEU A 36 6.91 -3.81 -14.27
CA LEU A 36 8.05 -4.15 -13.42
C LEU A 36 9.25 -3.21 -13.66
N GLU A 37 9.55 -2.89 -14.91
CA GLU A 37 10.63 -1.97 -15.27
C GLU A 37 10.44 -0.58 -14.65
N ASN A 38 9.24 -0.02 -14.72
CA ASN A 38 8.94 1.28 -14.12
C ASN A 38 8.97 1.21 -12.59
N PHE A 39 8.53 0.10 -12.01
CA PHE A 39 8.63 -0.13 -10.58
C PHE A 39 10.09 -0.23 -10.11
N GLU A 40 10.96 -0.90 -10.86
CA GLU A 40 12.40 -0.95 -10.60
C GLU A 40 13.06 0.43 -10.68
N LYS A 41 12.70 1.24 -11.70
CA LYS A 41 13.16 2.64 -11.81
C LYS A 41 12.75 3.49 -10.60
N ILE A 42 11.54 3.27 -10.06
CA ILE A 42 11.09 3.94 -8.84
C ILE A 42 11.97 3.57 -7.63
N LEU A 43 12.45 2.35 -7.55
CA LEU A 43 13.31 1.91 -6.45
C LEU A 43 14.75 2.36 -6.60
N GLN A 44 15.25 2.46 -7.83
CA GLN A 44 16.66 2.68 -8.15
C GLN A 44 17.27 3.91 -7.45
N GLY A 45 18.41 3.71 -6.80
CA GLY A 45 19.20 4.76 -6.15
C GLY A 45 18.59 5.36 -4.87
N ARG A 46 17.47 4.88 -4.39
CA ARG A 46 16.80 5.42 -3.21
C ARG A 46 17.36 4.87 -1.91
N LYS A 47 17.70 5.77 -1.01
CA LYS A 47 18.22 5.46 0.34
C LYS A 47 17.08 5.54 1.36
N THR A 48 16.12 4.65 1.26
CA THR A 48 14.97 4.57 2.17
C THR A 48 14.42 3.14 2.22
N ASN A 49 13.45 2.88 3.09
CA ASN A 49 12.85 1.56 3.19
C ASN A 49 11.67 1.37 2.20
N ILE A 50 11.37 0.11 1.94
CA ILE A 50 10.31 -0.30 0.99
C ILE A 50 8.96 0.32 1.34
N LYS A 51 8.58 0.33 2.61
CA LYS A 51 7.28 0.89 3.01
C LYS A 51 7.19 2.39 2.74
N ALA A 52 8.29 3.13 2.91
CA ALA A 52 8.32 4.56 2.60
C ALA A 52 8.06 4.82 1.12
N ILE A 53 8.62 3.99 0.23
CA ILE A 53 8.35 4.06 -1.22
C ILE A 53 6.86 3.80 -1.50
N LEU A 54 6.31 2.72 -0.96
CA LEU A 54 4.91 2.34 -1.19
C LEU A 54 3.91 3.39 -0.69
N LEU A 55 4.25 4.13 0.36
CA LEU A 55 3.40 5.18 0.92
C LEU A 55 3.55 6.53 0.23
N ASN A 56 4.59 6.72 -0.58
CA ASN A 56 4.85 8.00 -1.24
C ASN A 56 3.95 8.17 -2.47
N GLN A 57 2.90 8.96 -2.34
CA GLN A 57 1.92 9.21 -3.40
C GLN A 57 2.50 9.91 -4.63
N GLN A 58 3.67 10.53 -4.54
CA GLN A 58 4.39 11.09 -5.69
C GLN A 58 5.15 10.03 -6.49
N LEU A 59 5.36 8.85 -5.93
CA LEU A 59 6.03 7.73 -6.57
C LEU A 59 5.01 6.68 -7.05
N ILE A 60 4.15 6.24 -6.13
CA ILE A 60 3.09 5.26 -6.39
C ILE A 60 1.82 5.78 -5.73
N ALA A 61 0.87 6.20 -6.54
CA ALA A 61 -0.39 6.74 -6.05
C ALA A 61 -1.37 5.64 -5.64
N GLY A 62 -2.23 5.91 -4.65
CA GLY A 62 -3.32 5.03 -4.27
C GLY A 62 -2.97 3.94 -3.24
N ILE A 63 -1.71 3.79 -2.84
CA ILE A 63 -1.33 2.83 -1.80
C ILE A 63 -1.32 3.52 -0.43
N GLY A 64 -2.16 3.04 0.47
CA GLY A 64 -2.20 3.47 1.86
C GLY A 64 -1.53 2.48 2.82
N ASN A 65 -1.53 2.82 4.11
CA ASN A 65 -0.83 2.06 5.15
C ASN A 65 -1.25 0.58 5.22
N ILE A 66 -2.54 0.30 5.04
CA ILE A 66 -3.09 -1.06 5.08
C ILE A 66 -2.51 -1.89 3.93
N TYR A 67 -2.63 -1.39 2.72
CA TYR A 67 -2.23 -2.12 1.52
C TYR A 67 -0.72 -2.22 1.37
N ALA A 68 0.06 -1.26 1.89
CA ALA A 68 1.52 -1.36 1.96
C ALA A 68 1.96 -2.53 2.86
N ASP A 69 1.39 -2.68 4.06
CA ASP A 69 1.70 -3.80 4.95
C ASP A 69 1.29 -5.15 4.34
N GLU A 70 0.10 -5.23 3.74
CA GLU A 70 -0.40 -6.44 3.09
C GLU A 70 0.42 -6.84 1.85
N ALA A 71 0.85 -5.86 1.02
CA ALA A 71 1.71 -6.11 -0.13
C ALA A 71 3.10 -6.61 0.31
N CYS A 72 3.72 -5.98 1.30
CA CYS A 72 4.98 -6.46 1.88
C CYS A 72 4.85 -7.88 2.43
N PHE A 73 3.75 -8.19 3.11
CA PHE A 73 3.49 -9.55 3.59
C PHE A 73 3.34 -10.55 2.44
N ASP A 74 2.56 -10.22 1.41
CA ASP A 74 2.35 -11.12 0.27
C ASP A 74 3.67 -11.39 -0.47
N ALA A 75 4.51 -10.37 -0.64
CA ALA A 75 5.84 -10.45 -1.24
C ALA A 75 6.91 -11.13 -0.35
N ARG A 76 6.65 -11.37 0.92
CA ARG A 76 7.61 -11.86 1.93
C ARG A 76 8.79 -10.91 2.17
N VAL A 77 8.59 -9.61 2.02
CA VAL A 77 9.58 -8.57 2.28
C VAL A 77 9.21 -7.85 3.58
N LEU A 78 10.17 -7.61 4.45
CA LEU A 78 9.94 -6.79 5.64
C LEU A 78 9.69 -5.33 5.22
N PRO A 79 8.66 -4.65 5.74
CA PRO A 79 8.37 -3.27 5.36
C PRO A 79 9.50 -2.28 5.62
N GLY A 80 10.35 -2.59 6.61
CA GLY A 80 11.51 -1.78 7.00
C GLY A 80 12.78 -2.06 6.21
N THR A 81 12.80 -3.08 5.33
CA THR A 81 13.99 -3.41 4.51
C THR A 81 14.39 -2.22 3.66
N GLN A 82 15.68 -1.87 3.66
CA GLN A 82 16.22 -0.83 2.81
C GLN A 82 16.10 -1.23 1.34
N VAL A 83 15.79 -0.27 0.47
CA VAL A 83 15.65 -0.53 -0.98
C VAL A 83 16.92 -1.17 -1.55
N SER A 84 18.10 -0.77 -1.07
CA SER A 84 19.40 -1.32 -1.50
C SER A 84 19.62 -2.78 -1.13
N GLU A 85 18.87 -3.30 -0.17
CA GLU A 85 18.99 -4.68 0.34
C GLU A 85 18.00 -5.63 -0.35
N VAL A 86 17.05 -5.09 -1.12
CA VAL A 86 16.02 -5.89 -1.78
C VAL A 86 16.56 -6.52 -3.06
N THR A 87 16.48 -7.82 -3.18
CA THR A 87 16.87 -8.56 -4.38
C THR A 87 15.89 -8.36 -5.53
N SER A 88 16.34 -8.53 -6.79
CA SER A 88 15.46 -8.45 -7.97
C SER A 88 14.27 -9.42 -7.88
N GLY A 89 14.46 -10.61 -7.30
CA GLY A 89 13.38 -11.56 -7.06
C GLY A 89 12.34 -11.06 -6.04
N GLN A 90 12.78 -10.31 -5.03
CA GLN A 90 11.86 -9.66 -4.08
C GLN A 90 11.13 -8.48 -4.72
N VAL A 91 11.80 -7.69 -5.56
CA VAL A 91 11.20 -6.59 -6.32
C VAL A 91 10.06 -7.11 -7.21
N LEU A 92 10.30 -8.17 -7.97
CA LEU A 92 9.27 -8.83 -8.79
C LEU A 92 8.08 -9.30 -7.97
N LYS A 93 8.34 -9.93 -6.81
CA LYS A 93 7.26 -10.38 -5.90
C LYS A 93 6.48 -9.20 -5.33
N LEU A 94 7.17 -8.10 -4.97
CA LEU A 94 6.54 -6.91 -4.42
C LEU A 94 5.65 -6.21 -5.46
N HIS A 95 6.12 -6.04 -6.69
CA HIS A 95 5.34 -5.52 -7.81
C HIS A 95 4.03 -6.31 -7.98
N ARG A 96 4.12 -7.63 -8.14
CA ARG A 96 2.95 -8.52 -8.26
C ARG A 96 2.03 -8.48 -7.03
N ALA A 97 2.61 -8.37 -5.83
CA ALA A 97 1.85 -8.27 -4.59
C ALA A 97 1.06 -6.97 -4.50
N VAL A 98 1.64 -5.84 -4.92
CA VAL A 98 0.95 -4.55 -4.99
C VAL A 98 -0.27 -4.66 -5.91
N GLU A 99 -0.10 -5.13 -7.15
CA GLU A 99 -1.21 -5.30 -8.09
C GLU A 99 -2.31 -6.19 -7.51
N LYS A 100 -1.93 -7.36 -6.98
CA LYS A 100 -2.87 -8.33 -6.41
C LYS A 100 -3.66 -7.77 -5.23
N VAL A 101 -2.99 -7.08 -4.30
CA VAL A 101 -3.63 -6.51 -3.12
C VAL A 101 -4.58 -5.39 -3.50
N ILE A 102 -4.16 -4.47 -4.39
CA ILE A 102 -5.01 -3.36 -4.84
C ILE A 102 -6.21 -3.86 -5.64
N LYS A 103 -5.99 -4.80 -6.58
CA LYS A 103 -7.08 -5.42 -7.34
C LYS A 103 -8.12 -6.04 -6.41
N LYS A 104 -7.67 -6.86 -5.45
CA LYS A 104 -8.56 -7.48 -4.47
C LYS A 104 -9.26 -6.45 -3.59
N ALA A 105 -8.58 -5.38 -3.20
CA ALA A 105 -9.19 -4.31 -2.41
C ALA A 105 -10.32 -3.60 -3.17
N ILE A 106 -10.17 -3.37 -4.48
CA ILE A 106 -11.20 -2.77 -5.33
C ILE A 106 -12.40 -3.72 -5.46
N GLU A 107 -12.17 -5.00 -5.75
CA GLU A 107 -13.22 -6.03 -5.83
C GLU A 107 -14.06 -6.10 -4.54
N GLU A 108 -13.40 -5.91 -3.39
CA GLU A 108 -14.04 -5.94 -2.06
C GLU A 108 -14.51 -4.56 -1.57
N ARG A 109 -14.58 -3.56 -2.46
CA ARG A 109 -15.03 -2.18 -2.16
C ARG A 109 -14.23 -1.49 -1.03
N GLY A 110 -12.95 -1.81 -0.88
CA GLY A 110 -12.05 -1.23 0.13
C GLY A 110 -12.17 -1.83 1.52
N THR A 111 -11.51 -1.18 2.49
CA THR A 111 -11.41 -1.65 3.88
C THR A 111 -12.17 -0.71 4.82
N THR A 112 -13.25 -1.16 5.41
CA THR A 112 -13.98 -0.40 6.43
C THR A 112 -13.61 -0.89 7.83
N PHE A 113 -12.78 -0.14 8.55
CA PHE A 113 -12.61 -0.34 9.99
C PHE A 113 -13.72 0.37 10.77
N ASN A 114 -13.93 1.66 10.53
CA ASN A 114 -14.92 2.46 11.25
C ASN A 114 -15.90 3.16 10.27
N ASN A 115 -15.43 4.20 9.57
CA ASN A 115 -16.30 5.18 8.91
C ASN A 115 -16.24 5.13 7.38
N TYR A 116 -15.30 4.36 6.81
CA TYR A 116 -15.20 4.30 5.35
C TYR A 116 -16.47 3.69 4.75
N ARG A 117 -17.01 4.38 3.75
CA ARG A 117 -18.09 3.91 2.89
C ARG A 117 -17.75 4.26 1.45
N ASP A 118 -18.19 3.45 0.53
CA ASP A 118 -18.05 3.75 -0.91
C ASP A 118 -19.08 4.80 -1.36
N SER A 119 -19.08 5.14 -2.64
CA SER A 119 -20.00 6.12 -3.22
C SER A 119 -21.48 5.72 -3.12
N GLU A 120 -21.77 4.44 -2.90
CA GLU A 120 -23.13 3.90 -2.69
C GLU A 120 -23.48 3.79 -1.18
N GLY A 121 -22.62 4.28 -0.28
CA GLY A 121 -22.81 4.17 1.17
C GLY A 121 -22.55 2.79 1.75
N LYS A 122 -22.04 1.83 0.96
CA LYS A 122 -21.77 0.45 1.38
C LYS A 122 -20.42 0.34 2.09
N ARG A 123 -20.31 -0.63 2.98
CA ARG A 123 -19.05 -0.95 3.67
C ARG A 123 -18.15 -1.80 2.79
N GLY A 124 -16.85 -1.54 2.79
CA GLY A 124 -15.86 -2.40 2.18
C GLY A 124 -15.63 -3.68 2.99
N ASN A 125 -15.46 -4.80 2.28
CA ASN A 125 -15.32 -6.14 2.85
C ASN A 125 -13.87 -6.61 2.96
N PHE A 126 -12.89 -5.86 2.47
CA PHE A 126 -11.48 -6.28 2.44
C PHE A 126 -10.91 -6.61 3.82
N LEU A 127 -11.53 -6.12 4.90
CA LEU A 127 -11.15 -6.45 6.28
C LEU A 127 -11.00 -7.97 6.53
N LYS A 128 -11.86 -8.79 5.92
CA LYS A 128 -11.85 -10.25 6.03
C LYS A 128 -10.60 -10.89 5.42
N PHE A 129 -9.97 -10.21 4.48
CA PHE A 129 -8.80 -10.69 3.73
C PHE A 129 -7.46 -10.24 4.34
N LEU A 130 -7.48 -9.38 5.35
CA LEU A 130 -6.27 -8.91 6.02
C LEU A 130 -5.48 -10.08 6.62
N LYS A 131 -4.18 -10.06 6.33
CA LYS A 131 -3.22 -11.09 6.77
C LYS A 131 -2.35 -10.61 7.92
N VAL A 132 -1.97 -9.34 7.93
CA VAL A 132 -1.13 -8.73 8.97
C VAL A 132 -1.74 -7.48 9.58
N TYR A 133 -2.36 -6.59 8.79
CA TYR A 133 -2.84 -5.32 9.30
C TYR A 133 -3.94 -5.51 10.36
N GLY A 134 -3.76 -4.87 11.52
CA GLY A 134 -4.71 -4.98 12.65
C GLY A 134 -4.73 -6.33 13.37
N ARG A 135 -3.73 -7.20 13.11
CA ARG A 135 -3.70 -8.58 13.62
C ARG A 135 -2.56 -8.84 14.62
N VAL A 136 -2.05 -7.80 15.28
CA VAL A 136 -0.99 -7.91 16.28
C VAL A 136 -1.32 -8.95 17.34
N GLY A 137 -0.36 -9.81 17.69
CA GLY A 137 -0.52 -10.90 18.67
C GLY A 137 -1.24 -12.15 18.14
N LEU A 138 -1.85 -12.08 16.95
CA LEU A 138 -2.52 -13.24 16.35
C LEU A 138 -1.53 -14.10 15.54
N LYS A 139 -1.85 -15.37 15.39
CA LYS A 139 -1.09 -16.30 14.54
C LYS A 139 -1.07 -15.82 13.08
N CYS A 140 0.10 -15.90 12.46
CA CYS A 140 0.26 -15.66 11.04
C CYS A 140 -0.55 -16.66 10.21
N LYS A 141 -1.30 -16.17 9.20
CA LYS A 141 -2.10 -17.04 8.32
C LYS A 141 -1.24 -17.86 7.33
N ARG A 142 0.08 -17.63 7.26
CA ARG A 142 1.00 -18.34 6.35
C ARG A 142 1.93 -19.31 7.07
N CYS A 143 2.33 -18.96 8.29
CA CYS A 143 3.23 -19.78 9.11
C CYS A 143 2.76 -19.74 10.57
N SER A 144 3.42 -20.48 11.45
CA SER A 144 3.08 -20.50 12.90
C SER A 144 3.63 -19.32 13.71
N GLY A 145 4.22 -18.30 13.04
CA GLY A 145 4.70 -17.08 13.70
C GLY A 145 3.56 -16.19 14.18
N ILE A 146 3.91 -15.20 14.99
CA ILE A 146 2.95 -14.20 15.50
C ILE A 146 3.10 -12.92 14.67
N ILE A 147 2.01 -12.20 14.46
CA ILE A 147 2.03 -10.89 13.83
C ILE A 147 2.51 -9.85 14.84
N GLU A 148 3.52 -9.12 14.43
CA GLU A 148 4.17 -8.08 15.20
C GLU A 148 3.81 -6.69 14.70
N LYS A 149 4.11 -5.67 15.50
CA LYS A 149 3.91 -4.27 15.15
C LYS A 149 5.15 -3.45 15.50
N THR A 150 5.54 -2.58 14.60
CA THR A 150 6.59 -1.59 14.79
C THR A 150 6.20 -0.26 14.15
N LYS A 151 7.12 0.70 14.08
CA LYS A 151 6.93 1.97 13.38
C LYS A 151 7.94 2.06 12.24
N VAL A 152 7.46 2.17 10.99
CA VAL A 152 8.27 2.37 9.78
C VAL A 152 7.70 3.54 9.00
N ALA A 153 8.56 4.42 8.50
CA ALA A 153 8.16 5.63 7.76
C ALA A 153 7.10 6.47 8.50
N GLY A 154 7.24 6.60 9.83
CA GLY A 154 6.30 7.34 10.67
C GLY A 154 4.93 6.68 10.88
N ARG A 155 4.69 5.48 10.34
CA ARG A 155 3.41 4.76 10.39
C ARG A 155 3.51 3.46 11.17
N GLY A 156 2.44 3.12 11.90
CA GLY A 156 2.29 1.79 12.49
C GLY A 156 2.33 0.72 11.40
N THR A 157 3.15 -0.29 11.60
CA THR A 157 3.52 -1.28 10.59
C THR A 157 3.35 -2.68 11.14
N HIS A 158 2.61 -3.52 10.43
CA HIS A 158 2.29 -4.88 10.85
C HIS A 158 2.99 -5.88 9.93
N PHE A 159 3.62 -6.88 10.51
CA PHE A 159 4.41 -7.86 9.75
C PHE A 159 4.53 -9.18 10.51
N CYS A 160 5.06 -10.20 9.85
CA CYS A 160 5.46 -11.46 10.45
C CYS A 160 6.96 -11.67 10.24
N SER A 161 7.77 -11.54 11.28
CA SER A 161 9.23 -11.69 11.23
C SER A 161 9.68 -13.09 10.78
N LYS A 162 8.84 -14.11 10.97
CA LYS A 162 9.16 -15.49 10.59
C LYS A 162 9.11 -15.72 9.07
N CYS A 163 8.21 -15.05 8.34
CA CYS A 163 8.02 -15.32 6.89
C CYS A 163 8.30 -14.12 5.98
N GLN A 164 8.62 -12.96 6.53
CA GLN A 164 9.13 -11.79 5.80
C GLN A 164 10.61 -11.61 6.14
N LYS A 165 11.42 -11.31 5.15
CA LYS A 165 12.88 -11.14 5.30
C LYS A 165 13.33 -9.93 4.50
#